data_534f403e062c68e070a5d977ae1d0910
#
_entry.id   534f403e062c68e070a5d977ae1d0910
#
_cell.length_a   1.000
_cell.length_b   1.000
_cell.length_c   1.000
_cell.angle_alpha   90.00
_cell.angle_beta   90.00
_cell.angle_gamma   90.00
#
_symmetry.space_group_name_H-M   'P 1'
#
loop_
_entity.id
_entity.type
_entity.pdbx_description
1 polymer ?
#
loop_
_entity_poly.entity_id
_entity_poly.type
_entity_poly.pdbx_seq_one_letter_code
_entity_poly.pdbx_strand_id
1 'polypeptide(L)'
;MLNELHIENIAVIERADISFGRGLNVLTGETGAGKSIVIDSIGAVLGDRVSRELVRRGADKGLVTAAFDVDGCEQWLADNEIDADDELIIQRRITADGKSSCRVCGAPVTAAQLKELAALLVDIHGQNDGRQLMDERRHREYLDRFGNYQDAINNYTLAWEKYRSVSKQLSQLQMDEVEKERLSDSLRYQIEELERAGLKAGEYDSACARRDLLRNSEKLTDALDQAMDALSGGEDNALSMAQNAAYYTGKASAYASELEAAAENINSAVFTLTDAAETLRDFRDSLDFSPEEYNELETRIALLNKLQRKYSRDEDALISYLDECREKLDGIQYAEERSAKLRRELDAAAKDCAAKAAALSARRREAAAELEERISAELRELNMPSVRFAVEFSPLEGEPGFDANGCDDIRFIMSANAGEALGRISRIASGGELSRIMLAMKNVFAENDPVGTMIFDEIDTGVSGIAAQRVGEKLFCVSLGKQVMCVTHLPQIAAMADNHYLIRKQERGGRTYTDVLPLDLEGRKQELARMHGGDNITETTLASAEEQLRACEKFKQERIKHTA
;
A
#
# COMPACT_ATOMS: atom_id res chain seq x y z
N MET A 1 29.74 3.21 10.86
CA MET A 1 30.95 3.50 10.03
C MET A 1 31.57 2.22 9.56
N LEU A 2 32.37 2.24 8.48
CA LEU A 2 33.13 1.06 8.01
C LEU A 2 34.42 0.96 8.84
N ASN A 3 34.55 -0.09 9.65
CA ASN A 3 35.71 -0.30 10.52
C ASN A 3 36.78 -1.14 9.83
N GLU A 4 36.37 -2.27 9.21
CA GLU A 4 37.29 -3.19 8.58
C GLU A 4 36.77 -3.68 7.22
N LEU A 5 37.69 -3.89 6.29
CA LEU A 5 37.44 -4.49 4.99
C LEU A 5 38.46 -5.61 4.74
N HIS A 6 37.97 -6.82 4.65
CA HIS A 6 38.77 -7.99 4.25
C HIS A 6 38.42 -8.38 2.81
N ILE A 7 39.44 -8.47 1.99
CA ILE A 7 39.34 -8.84 0.56
C ILE A 7 40.19 -10.08 0.32
N GLU A 8 39.65 -11.12 -0.29
CA GLU A 8 40.36 -12.34 -0.65
C GLU A 8 40.01 -12.76 -2.09
N ASN A 9 41.03 -12.94 -2.92
CA ASN A 9 40.92 -13.40 -4.31
C ASN A 9 40.01 -12.52 -5.20
N ILE A 10 40.12 -11.21 -5.09
CA ILE A 10 39.39 -10.23 -5.92
C ILE A 10 40.37 -9.56 -6.89
N ALA A 11 40.13 -9.70 -8.17
CA ALA A 11 40.91 -9.15 -9.29
C ALA A 11 42.44 -9.39 -9.09
N VAL A 12 43.22 -8.33 -8.83
CA VAL A 12 44.67 -8.42 -8.59
C VAL A 12 45.02 -8.52 -7.09
N ILE A 13 44.05 -8.42 -6.21
CA ILE A 13 44.20 -8.56 -4.75
C ILE A 13 44.06 -10.04 -4.40
N GLU A 14 45.13 -10.65 -3.85
CA GLU A 14 45.04 -12.00 -3.28
C GLU A 14 44.45 -11.96 -1.88
N ARG A 15 44.98 -11.09 -1.04
CA ARG A 15 44.48 -10.82 0.30
C ARG A 15 44.83 -9.40 0.73
N ALA A 16 43.87 -8.69 1.26
CA ALA A 16 44.06 -7.40 1.91
C ALA A 16 43.15 -7.32 3.14
N ASP A 17 43.72 -6.86 4.25
CA ASP A 17 43.03 -6.53 5.49
C ASP A 17 43.26 -5.04 5.74
N ILE A 18 42.18 -4.25 5.70
CA ILE A 18 42.21 -2.78 5.78
C ILE A 18 41.36 -2.34 6.95
N SER A 19 41.96 -1.70 7.95
CA SER A 19 41.23 -1.07 9.05
C SER A 19 41.14 0.43 8.76
N PHE A 20 39.91 0.96 8.72
CA PHE A 20 39.63 2.37 8.48
C PHE A 20 39.40 3.12 9.77
N GLY A 21 39.92 4.35 9.83
CA GLY A 21 39.68 5.23 10.99
C GLY A 21 38.52 6.19 10.77
N ARG A 22 38.17 6.90 11.82
CA ARG A 22 37.28 8.07 11.73
C ARG A 22 37.93 9.18 10.94
N GLY A 23 37.15 10.13 10.43
CA GLY A 23 37.64 11.26 9.68
C GLY A 23 37.88 10.93 8.21
N LEU A 24 38.87 11.62 7.60
CA LEU A 24 39.18 11.52 6.20
C LEU A 24 40.22 10.40 5.93
N ASN A 25 39.78 9.32 5.31
CA ASN A 25 40.59 8.20 4.87
C ASN A 25 40.93 8.37 3.38
N VAL A 26 42.21 8.48 3.05
CA VAL A 26 42.64 8.68 1.66
C VAL A 26 43.46 7.48 1.17
N LEU A 27 43.14 6.99 -0.02
CA LEU A 27 43.84 5.91 -0.71
C LEU A 27 44.60 6.49 -1.89
N THR A 28 45.93 6.33 -1.88
CA THR A 28 46.81 6.72 -2.97
C THR A 28 47.53 5.51 -3.59
N GLY A 29 48.21 5.69 -4.68
CA GLY A 29 48.96 4.63 -5.38
C GLY A 29 48.99 4.88 -6.88
N GLU A 30 49.75 4.04 -7.60
CA GLU A 30 49.89 4.13 -9.05
C GLU A 30 48.57 3.87 -9.79
N THR A 31 48.43 4.44 -10.99
CA THR A 31 47.33 4.17 -11.89
C THR A 31 47.23 2.68 -12.22
N GLY A 32 46.06 2.07 -12.03
CA GLY A 32 45.89 0.62 -12.21
C GLY A 32 46.46 -0.25 -11.08
N ALA A 33 46.91 0.34 -9.96
CA ALA A 33 47.39 -0.41 -8.79
C ALA A 33 46.31 -1.16 -7.99
N GLY A 34 45.04 -0.98 -8.33
CA GLY A 34 43.96 -1.62 -7.62
C GLY A 34 43.14 -0.69 -6.73
N LYS A 35 43.31 0.64 -6.88
CA LYS A 35 42.54 1.64 -6.13
C LYS A 35 41.03 1.43 -6.31
N SER A 36 40.58 1.38 -7.56
CA SER A 36 39.17 1.13 -7.89
C SER A 36 38.68 -0.25 -7.41
N ILE A 37 39.62 -1.26 -7.34
CA ILE A 37 39.24 -2.60 -6.85
C ILE A 37 38.84 -2.58 -5.38
N VAL A 38 39.42 -1.71 -4.56
CA VAL A 38 39.00 -1.54 -3.16
C VAL A 38 37.56 -1.00 -3.10
N ILE A 39 37.28 0.04 -3.92
CA ILE A 39 35.89 0.59 -4.02
C ILE A 39 34.93 -0.43 -4.61
N ASP A 40 35.33 -1.13 -5.70
CA ASP A 40 34.53 -2.20 -6.29
C ASP A 40 34.25 -3.34 -5.28
N SER A 41 35.19 -3.63 -4.38
CA SER A 41 35.03 -4.60 -3.32
C SER A 41 34.00 -4.12 -2.28
N ILE A 42 34.03 -2.84 -1.90
CA ILE A 42 33.05 -2.23 -1.03
C ILE A 42 31.67 -2.26 -1.71
N GLY A 43 31.56 -1.83 -2.96
CA GLY A 43 30.30 -1.93 -3.72
C GLY A 43 29.80 -3.38 -3.82
N ALA A 44 30.71 -4.33 -4.06
CA ALA A 44 30.36 -5.75 -4.10
C ALA A 44 29.77 -6.23 -2.78
N VAL A 45 30.37 -5.95 -1.63
CA VAL A 45 29.87 -6.37 -0.32
C VAL A 45 28.57 -5.63 0.05
N LEU A 46 28.30 -4.47 -0.51
CA LEU A 46 27.10 -3.68 -0.33
C LEU A 46 25.95 -4.02 -1.31
N GLY A 47 26.10 -5.07 -2.13
CA GLY A 47 25.01 -5.60 -2.94
C GLY A 47 25.03 -5.18 -4.41
N ASP A 48 26.07 -4.54 -4.91
CA ASP A 48 26.21 -4.23 -6.32
C ASP A 48 26.28 -5.46 -7.21
N ARG A 49 25.97 -5.26 -8.50
CA ARG A 49 26.09 -6.34 -9.47
C ARG A 49 27.55 -6.73 -9.62
N VAL A 50 27.85 -8.00 -9.37
CA VAL A 50 29.20 -8.56 -9.53
C VAL A 50 29.25 -9.48 -10.73
N SER A 51 30.34 -9.42 -11.48
CA SER A 51 30.63 -10.35 -12.56
C SER A 51 31.68 -11.38 -12.11
N ARG A 52 31.77 -12.51 -12.81
CA ARG A 52 32.82 -13.51 -12.60
C ARG A 52 34.25 -12.95 -12.81
N GLU A 53 34.33 -11.84 -13.53
CA GLU A 53 35.62 -11.17 -13.83
C GLU A 53 36.22 -10.53 -12.57
N LEU A 54 35.41 -10.28 -11.54
CA LEU A 54 35.87 -9.78 -10.26
C LEU A 54 36.67 -10.85 -9.47
N VAL A 55 36.44 -12.15 -9.75
CA VAL A 55 37.21 -13.21 -9.12
C VAL A 55 38.61 -13.30 -9.74
N ARG A 56 39.65 -13.39 -8.90
CA ARG A 56 41.06 -13.50 -9.32
C ARG A 56 41.26 -14.68 -10.25
N ARG A 57 41.96 -14.49 -11.35
CA ARG A 57 42.26 -15.56 -12.32
C ARG A 57 43.01 -16.71 -11.65
N GLY A 58 42.42 -17.91 -11.73
CA GLY A 58 42.97 -19.12 -11.13
C GLY A 58 42.52 -19.40 -9.70
N ALA A 59 41.64 -18.56 -9.15
CA ALA A 59 40.94 -18.85 -7.89
C ALA A 59 39.53 -19.37 -8.17
N ASP A 60 39.05 -20.30 -7.34
CA ASP A 60 37.71 -20.86 -7.45
C ASP A 60 36.63 -19.91 -6.90
N LYS A 61 37.00 -19.02 -5.99
CA LYS A 61 36.09 -18.07 -5.31
C LYS A 61 36.85 -16.82 -4.88
N GLY A 62 36.15 -15.70 -4.86
CA GLY A 62 36.50 -14.47 -4.17
C GLY A 62 35.62 -14.24 -2.96
N LEU A 63 36.15 -13.57 -1.96
CA LEU A 63 35.46 -13.22 -0.72
C LEU A 63 35.72 -11.76 -0.38
N VAL A 64 34.64 -11.04 -0.04
CA VAL A 64 34.74 -9.73 0.58
C VAL A 64 33.95 -9.75 1.88
N THR A 65 34.54 -9.27 2.96
CA THR A 65 33.88 -9.10 4.27
C THR A 65 34.11 -7.66 4.71
N ALA A 66 33.06 -7.00 5.17
CA ALA A 66 33.10 -5.66 5.73
C ALA A 66 32.45 -5.65 7.12
N ALA A 67 33.07 -4.97 8.05
CA ALA A 67 32.57 -4.75 9.41
C ALA A 67 32.19 -3.29 9.57
N PHE A 68 30.96 -3.04 10.02
CA PHE A 68 30.40 -1.70 10.26
C PHE A 68 29.93 -1.56 11.70
N ASP A 69 29.83 -0.31 12.18
CA ASP A 69 29.04 -0.03 13.38
C ASP A 69 27.55 -0.35 13.13
N VAL A 70 26.83 -0.80 14.14
CA VAL A 70 25.40 -1.16 14.05
C VAL A 70 24.50 0.08 13.99
N ASP A 71 25.00 1.26 14.39
CA ASP A 71 24.23 2.50 14.50
C ASP A 71 23.41 2.82 13.25
N GLY A 72 22.09 3.04 13.45
CA GLY A 72 21.15 3.41 12.39
C GLY A 72 20.60 2.24 11.54
N CYS A 73 20.94 0.99 11.90
CA CYS A 73 20.47 -0.21 11.19
C CYS A 73 19.56 -1.10 12.05
N GLU A 74 19.28 -0.70 13.30
CA GLU A 74 18.59 -1.54 14.29
C GLU A 74 17.20 -1.96 13.81
N GLN A 75 16.45 -1.06 13.19
CA GLN A 75 15.11 -1.37 12.66
C GLN A 75 15.18 -2.37 11.50
N TRP A 76 16.13 -2.17 10.58
CA TRP A 76 16.30 -3.09 9.45
C TRP A 76 16.71 -4.49 9.93
N LEU A 77 17.57 -4.59 10.93
CA LEU A 77 17.98 -5.86 11.54
C LEU A 77 16.80 -6.57 12.18
N ALA A 78 15.97 -5.84 12.94
CA ALA A 78 14.77 -6.38 13.57
C ALA A 78 13.75 -6.87 12.52
N ASP A 79 13.51 -6.10 11.46
CA ASP A 79 12.57 -6.43 10.39
C ASP A 79 13.00 -7.69 9.59
N ASN A 80 14.30 -7.97 9.56
CA ASN A 80 14.87 -9.15 8.88
C ASN A 80 15.24 -10.30 9.84
N GLU A 81 14.90 -10.20 11.14
CA GLU A 81 15.20 -11.23 12.16
C GLU A 81 16.70 -11.58 12.26
N ILE A 82 17.57 -10.57 12.17
CA ILE A 82 19.02 -10.74 12.24
C ILE A 82 19.54 -10.15 13.56
N ASP A 83 20.18 -10.97 14.36
CA ASP A 83 20.88 -10.53 15.56
C ASP A 83 22.26 -10.00 15.18
N ALA A 84 22.61 -8.82 15.67
CA ALA A 84 23.94 -8.25 15.58
C ALA A 84 24.37 -7.80 17.00
N ASP A 85 25.60 -8.12 17.36
CA ASP A 85 26.23 -7.56 18.56
C ASP A 85 26.66 -6.10 18.30
N ASP A 86 27.85 -5.70 18.75
CA ASP A 86 28.36 -4.33 18.57
C ASP A 86 28.82 -4.04 17.12
N GLU A 87 29.00 -5.07 16.30
CA GLU A 87 29.46 -4.97 14.92
C GLU A 87 28.53 -5.68 13.93
N LEU A 88 28.27 -4.98 12.81
CA LEU A 88 27.52 -5.49 11.67
C LEU A 88 28.48 -6.06 10.64
N ILE A 89 28.57 -7.39 10.56
CA ILE A 89 29.46 -8.10 9.62
C ILE A 89 28.71 -8.46 8.36
N ILE A 90 29.10 -7.88 7.23
CA ILE A 90 28.55 -8.18 5.91
C ILE A 90 29.59 -8.98 5.11
N GLN A 91 29.16 -10.10 4.54
CA GLN A 91 30.02 -10.98 3.77
C GLN A 91 29.41 -11.28 2.40
N ARG A 92 30.24 -11.17 1.35
CA ARG A 92 29.89 -11.61 0.01
C ARG A 92 30.90 -12.56 -0.55
N ARG A 93 30.43 -13.73 -0.98
CA ARG A 93 31.24 -14.74 -1.68
C ARG A 93 30.82 -14.80 -3.13
N ILE A 94 31.80 -14.79 -4.04
CA ILE A 94 31.59 -14.84 -5.50
C ILE A 94 32.38 -16.05 -6.00
N THR A 95 31.75 -16.90 -6.79
CA THR A 95 32.42 -18.08 -7.37
C THR A 95 32.83 -17.83 -8.82
N ALA A 96 33.81 -18.57 -9.33
CA ALA A 96 34.31 -18.43 -10.69
C ALA A 96 33.27 -18.72 -11.79
N ASP A 97 32.15 -19.43 -11.44
CA ASP A 97 30.99 -19.66 -12.31
C ASP A 97 29.97 -18.51 -12.27
N GLY A 98 30.26 -17.44 -11.52
CA GLY A 98 29.45 -16.22 -11.46
C GLY A 98 28.30 -16.24 -10.44
N LYS A 99 28.15 -17.31 -9.63
CA LYS A 99 27.19 -17.31 -8.54
C LYS A 99 27.71 -16.48 -7.38
N SER A 100 26.81 -15.81 -6.67
CA SER A 100 27.18 -15.07 -5.46
C SER A 100 26.22 -15.38 -4.31
N SER A 101 26.75 -15.35 -3.09
CA SER A 101 25.99 -15.48 -1.86
C SER A 101 26.34 -14.34 -0.91
N CYS A 102 25.30 -13.79 -0.25
CA CYS A 102 25.44 -12.69 0.70
C CYS A 102 25.04 -13.16 2.09
N ARG A 103 25.72 -12.66 3.11
CA ARG A 103 25.40 -12.91 4.52
C ARG A 103 25.55 -11.62 5.32
N VAL A 104 24.67 -11.45 6.30
CA VAL A 104 24.76 -10.38 7.30
C VAL A 104 24.76 -11.05 8.67
N CYS A 105 25.79 -10.84 9.46
CA CYS A 105 26.00 -11.50 10.76
C CYS A 105 25.80 -13.03 10.70
N GLY A 106 26.25 -13.66 9.60
CA GLY A 106 26.09 -15.10 9.36
C GLY A 106 24.76 -15.53 8.73
N ALA A 107 23.70 -14.73 8.83
CA ALA A 107 22.40 -15.01 8.24
C ALA A 107 22.44 -14.80 6.71
N PRO A 108 21.86 -15.70 5.90
CA PRO A 108 21.79 -15.52 4.45
C PRO A 108 20.79 -14.43 4.06
N VAL A 109 21.18 -13.51 3.19
CA VAL A 109 20.34 -12.44 2.69
C VAL A 109 20.37 -12.37 1.17
N THR A 110 19.34 -11.78 0.57
CA THR A 110 19.30 -11.49 -0.86
C THR A 110 20.12 -10.25 -1.21
N ALA A 111 20.52 -10.09 -2.48
CA ALA A 111 21.21 -8.88 -2.93
C ALA A 111 20.30 -7.63 -2.85
N ALA A 112 18.97 -7.79 -2.89
CA ALA A 112 18.02 -6.70 -2.73
C ALA A 112 17.99 -6.19 -1.27
N GLN A 113 17.84 -7.09 -0.31
CA GLN A 113 17.93 -6.77 1.13
C GLN A 113 19.27 -6.12 1.49
N LEU A 114 20.36 -6.63 0.90
CA LEU A 114 21.70 -6.06 1.10
C LEU A 114 21.81 -4.64 0.57
N LYS A 115 21.16 -4.31 -0.55
CA LYS A 115 21.09 -2.94 -1.08
C LYS A 115 20.30 -1.99 -0.20
N GLU A 116 19.23 -2.48 0.40
CA GLU A 116 18.44 -1.69 1.37
C GLU A 116 19.30 -1.35 2.59
N LEU A 117 20.00 -2.34 3.14
CA LEU A 117 20.94 -2.12 4.25
C LEU A 117 22.07 -1.17 3.86
N ALA A 118 22.66 -1.36 2.67
CA ALA A 118 23.76 -0.52 2.17
C ALA A 118 23.39 0.97 2.10
N ALA A 119 22.13 1.28 1.75
CA ALA A 119 21.65 2.66 1.69
C ALA A 119 21.60 3.36 3.05
N LEU A 120 21.62 2.61 4.17
CA LEU A 120 21.71 3.13 5.52
C LEU A 120 23.16 3.29 6.00
N LEU A 121 24.10 2.53 5.44
CA LEU A 121 25.48 2.44 5.91
C LEU A 121 26.44 3.36 5.15
N VAL A 122 26.36 3.36 3.81
CA VAL A 122 27.36 3.99 2.95
C VAL A 122 26.72 4.71 1.78
N ASP A 123 27.21 5.88 1.48
CA ASP A 123 26.90 6.62 0.25
C ASP A 123 28.16 6.70 -0.63
N ILE A 124 28.14 6.03 -1.79
CA ILE A 124 29.28 5.96 -2.71
C ILE A 124 29.09 6.96 -3.85
N HIS A 125 30.11 7.79 -4.11
CA HIS A 125 30.12 8.80 -5.17
C HIS A 125 31.24 8.51 -6.15
N GLY A 126 30.92 7.94 -7.33
CA GLY A 126 31.89 7.59 -8.38
C GLY A 126 31.25 7.47 -9.76
N GLN A 127 31.96 6.95 -10.73
CA GLN A 127 31.54 6.83 -12.13
C GLN A 127 30.17 6.11 -12.32
N ASN A 128 29.75 5.30 -11.36
CA ASN A 128 28.53 4.51 -11.44
C ASN A 128 27.44 4.87 -10.42
N ASP A 129 27.68 5.72 -9.42
CA ASP A 129 26.84 5.82 -8.24
C ASP A 129 26.31 7.22 -7.86
N GLY A 130 26.56 8.25 -8.64
CA GLY A 130 25.84 9.52 -8.51
C GLY A 130 24.31 9.39 -8.70
N ARG A 131 23.81 8.15 -8.72
CA ARG A 131 22.43 7.79 -9.07
C ARG A 131 21.39 8.27 -8.07
N GLN A 132 21.70 8.35 -6.77
CA GLN A 132 20.70 8.74 -5.78
C GLN A 132 20.29 10.21 -5.92
N LEU A 133 21.26 11.10 -6.08
CA LEU A 133 21.00 12.53 -6.30
C LEU A 133 20.57 12.83 -7.74
N MET A 134 20.84 11.92 -8.69
CA MET A 134 20.37 11.95 -10.08
C MET A 134 18.93 11.45 -10.21
N ASP A 135 18.42 10.71 -9.23
CA ASP A 135 17.04 10.24 -9.22
C ASP A 135 16.11 11.38 -8.80
N GLU A 136 15.47 12.01 -9.79
CA GLU A 136 14.56 13.14 -9.60
C GLU A 136 13.45 12.85 -8.57
N ARG A 137 13.07 11.56 -8.39
CA ARG A 137 12.06 11.15 -7.40
C ARG A 137 12.49 11.37 -5.96
N ARG A 138 13.81 11.46 -5.72
CA ARG A 138 14.39 11.67 -4.39
C ARG A 138 14.66 13.13 -4.06
N HIS A 139 14.60 14.05 -5.05
CA HIS A 139 14.91 15.45 -4.84
C HIS A 139 14.04 16.09 -3.76
N ARG A 140 12.75 15.74 -3.72
CA ARG A 140 11.84 16.17 -2.67
C ARG A 140 12.32 15.71 -1.27
N GLU A 141 12.76 14.45 -1.13
CA GLU A 141 13.23 13.91 0.14
C GLU A 141 14.47 14.64 0.63
N TYR A 142 15.40 14.98 -0.26
CA TYR A 142 16.57 15.79 0.07
C TYR A 142 16.17 17.18 0.56
N LEU A 143 15.23 17.83 -0.11
CA LEU A 143 14.73 19.15 0.28
C LEU A 143 14.00 19.09 1.63
N ASP A 144 13.13 18.08 1.83
CA ASP A 144 12.38 17.88 3.06
C ASP A 144 13.30 17.63 4.26
N ARG A 145 14.39 16.87 4.08
CA ARG A 145 15.42 16.67 5.12
C ARG A 145 16.21 17.95 5.41
N PHE A 146 16.57 18.70 4.38
CA PHE A 146 17.32 19.95 4.53
C PHE A 146 16.52 21.00 5.30
N GLY A 147 15.24 21.14 4.97
CA GLY A 147 14.40 22.24 5.49
C GLY A 147 13.90 22.05 6.94
N ASN A 148 14.04 20.84 7.51
CA ASN A 148 13.67 20.51 8.91
C ASN A 148 12.27 21.02 9.32
N TYR A 149 11.25 20.82 8.47
CA TYR A 149 9.84 21.21 8.74
C TYR A 149 8.93 19.99 8.94
N GLN A 150 9.38 19.04 9.74
CA GLN A 150 8.68 17.77 9.99
C GLN A 150 7.24 17.95 10.46
N ASP A 151 6.96 19.02 11.22
CA ASP A 151 5.60 19.34 11.67
C ASP A 151 4.65 19.62 10.50
N ALA A 152 5.12 20.32 9.45
CA ALA A 152 4.31 20.60 8.26
C ALA A 152 4.05 19.31 7.46
N ILE A 153 5.06 18.43 7.36
CA ILE A 153 4.93 17.11 6.72
C ILE A 153 3.91 16.26 7.47
N ASN A 154 4.03 16.16 8.79
CA ASN A 154 3.13 15.37 9.63
C ASN A 154 1.67 15.88 9.55
N ASN A 155 1.48 17.21 9.61
CA ASN A 155 0.16 17.83 9.46
C ASN A 155 -0.48 17.52 8.10
N TYR A 156 0.31 17.53 7.03
CA TYR A 156 -0.16 17.15 5.71
C TYR A 156 -0.51 15.66 5.63
N THR A 157 0.36 14.78 6.13
CA THR A 157 0.15 13.33 6.13
C THR A 157 -1.17 12.96 6.82
N LEU A 158 -1.44 13.53 7.99
CA LEU A 158 -2.71 13.31 8.70
C LEU A 158 -3.94 13.74 7.87
N ALA A 159 -3.85 14.90 7.20
CA ALA A 159 -4.94 15.38 6.34
C ALA A 159 -5.13 14.46 5.11
N TRP A 160 -4.04 14.02 4.50
CA TRP A 160 -4.06 13.07 3.38
C TRP A 160 -4.66 11.72 3.75
N GLU A 161 -4.25 11.13 4.89
CA GLU A 161 -4.80 9.86 5.37
C GLU A 161 -6.31 9.94 5.60
N LYS A 162 -6.78 11.06 6.18
CA LYS A 162 -8.21 11.32 6.35
C LYS A 162 -8.93 11.40 5.00
N TYR A 163 -8.43 12.18 4.07
CA TYR A 163 -8.98 12.29 2.71
C TYR A 163 -9.04 10.92 2.03
N ARG A 164 -7.96 10.18 2.04
CA ARG A 164 -7.86 8.84 1.45
C ARG A 164 -8.83 7.84 2.08
N SER A 165 -8.97 7.88 3.40
CA SER A 165 -9.91 7.00 4.13
C SER A 165 -11.34 7.26 3.72
N VAL A 166 -11.78 8.54 3.70
CA VAL A 166 -13.14 8.93 3.31
C VAL A 166 -13.39 8.61 1.83
N SER A 167 -12.43 8.87 0.94
CA SER A 167 -12.52 8.54 -0.48
C SER A 167 -12.70 7.04 -0.71
N LYS A 168 -11.95 6.20 0.01
CA LYS A 168 -12.08 4.75 -0.03
C LYS A 168 -13.45 4.27 0.46
N GLN A 169 -13.98 4.83 1.55
CA GLN A 169 -15.30 4.50 2.05
C GLN A 169 -16.40 4.88 1.04
N LEU A 170 -16.28 6.04 0.41
CA LEU A 170 -17.23 6.47 -0.63
C LEU A 170 -17.17 5.55 -1.85
N SER A 171 -15.99 5.19 -2.32
CA SER A 171 -15.84 4.29 -3.47
C SER A 171 -16.43 2.89 -3.24
N GLN A 172 -16.38 2.40 -2.00
CA GLN A 172 -16.99 1.11 -1.62
C GLN A 172 -18.52 1.14 -1.61
N LEU A 173 -19.15 2.33 -1.46
CA LEU A 173 -20.60 2.50 -1.47
C LEU A 173 -21.15 2.82 -2.87
N GLN A 174 -20.31 3.10 -3.84
CA GLN A 174 -20.73 3.37 -5.21
C GLN A 174 -21.11 2.05 -5.91
N MET A 175 -22.39 1.66 -5.79
CA MET A 175 -23.06 0.90 -6.85
C MET A 175 -23.27 1.84 -8.06
N ASP A 176 -23.32 1.25 -9.26
CA ASP A 176 -23.68 1.99 -10.48
C ASP A 176 -25.01 2.71 -10.24
N GLU A 177 -25.03 4.04 -10.31
CA GLU A 177 -26.23 4.87 -10.01
C GLU A 177 -27.43 4.45 -10.87
N VAL A 178 -27.19 4.02 -12.11
CA VAL A 178 -28.24 3.55 -13.04
C VAL A 178 -28.85 2.23 -12.59
N GLU A 179 -28.04 1.30 -12.10
CA GLU A 179 -28.51 0.01 -11.59
C GLU A 179 -29.27 0.17 -10.28
N LYS A 180 -28.82 1.06 -9.42
CA LYS A 180 -29.46 1.42 -8.16
C LYS A 180 -30.83 2.09 -8.36
N GLU A 181 -30.93 3.06 -9.28
CA GLU A 181 -32.18 3.73 -9.61
C GLU A 181 -33.20 2.74 -10.16
N ARG A 182 -32.79 1.87 -11.11
CA ARG A 182 -33.63 0.78 -11.63
C ARG A 182 -34.11 -0.17 -10.54
N LEU A 183 -33.23 -0.55 -9.61
CA LEU A 183 -33.58 -1.46 -8.52
C LEU A 183 -34.56 -0.78 -7.56
N SER A 184 -34.33 0.47 -7.19
CA SER A 184 -35.19 1.26 -6.33
C SER A 184 -36.59 1.41 -6.91
N ASP A 185 -36.70 1.79 -8.19
CA ASP A 185 -37.99 1.94 -8.88
C ASP A 185 -38.74 0.60 -8.99
N SER A 186 -38.02 -0.47 -9.30
CA SER A 186 -38.58 -1.81 -9.33
C SER A 186 -39.14 -2.23 -7.97
N LEU A 187 -38.37 -2.02 -6.90
CA LEU A 187 -38.78 -2.36 -5.53
C LEU A 187 -39.98 -1.52 -5.09
N ARG A 188 -39.98 -0.21 -5.37
CA ARG A 188 -41.13 0.66 -5.07
C ARG A 188 -42.41 0.18 -5.75
N TYR A 189 -42.33 -0.15 -7.04
CA TYR A 189 -43.46 -0.67 -7.79
C TYR A 189 -43.97 -1.99 -7.20
N GLN A 190 -43.09 -2.91 -6.84
CA GLN A 190 -43.44 -4.21 -6.26
C GLN A 190 -44.10 -4.05 -4.89
N ILE A 191 -43.55 -3.18 -4.04
CA ILE A 191 -44.11 -2.86 -2.72
C ILE A 191 -45.51 -2.29 -2.88
N GLU A 192 -45.71 -1.27 -3.73
CA GLU A 192 -46.98 -0.62 -3.96
C GLU A 192 -48.07 -1.60 -4.49
N GLU A 193 -47.68 -2.49 -5.42
CA GLU A 193 -48.56 -3.50 -5.97
C GLU A 193 -49.02 -4.52 -4.90
N LEU A 194 -48.09 -5.03 -4.08
CA LEU A 194 -48.36 -6.02 -3.05
C LEU A 194 -49.08 -5.41 -1.86
N GLU A 195 -48.79 -4.15 -1.48
CA GLU A 195 -49.50 -3.43 -0.44
C GLU A 195 -50.96 -3.13 -0.83
N ARG A 196 -51.20 -2.69 -2.09
CA ARG A 196 -52.55 -2.49 -2.61
C ARG A 196 -53.36 -3.79 -2.64
N ALA A 197 -52.69 -4.92 -2.85
CA ALA A 197 -53.32 -6.21 -2.84
C ALA A 197 -53.82 -6.61 -1.44
N GLY A 198 -53.18 -6.12 -0.36
CA GLY A 198 -53.58 -6.38 1.01
C GLY A 198 -53.66 -7.86 1.35
N LEU A 199 -52.58 -8.60 1.04
CA LEU A 199 -52.49 -10.06 1.19
C LEU A 199 -52.65 -10.47 2.66
N LYS A 200 -53.38 -11.57 2.91
CA LYS A 200 -53.53 -12.18 4.21
C LYS A 200 -53.19 -13.66 4.14
N ALA A 201 -52.44 -14.17 5.10
CA ALA A 201 -52.06 -15.57 5.15
C ALA A 201 -53.29 -16.52 5.11
N GLY A 202 -53.26 -17.53 4.22
CA GLY A 202 -54.34 -18.51 4.05
C GLY A 202 -55.61 -17.99 3.41
N GLU A 203 -55.61 -16.75 2.88
CA GLU A 203 -56.78 -16.13 2.25
C GLU A 203 -57.20 -16.86 0.98
N TYR A 204 -56.23 -17.31 0.17
CA TYR A 204 -56.49 -17.99 -1.09
C TYR A 204 -57.28 -19.29 -0.88
N ASP A 205 -56.84 -20.14 0.05
CA ASP A 205 -57.48 -21.43 0.32
C ASP A 205 -58.88 -21.22 0.93
N SER A 206 -59.03 -20.28 1.86
CA SER A 206 -60.32 -19.95 2.46
C SER A 206 -61.29 -19.35 1.45
N ALA A 207 -60.84 -18.47 0.56
CA ALA A 207 -61.64 -17.88 -0.51
C ALA A 207 -62.07 -18.96 -1.54
N CYS A 208 -61.18 -19.86 -1.91
CA CYS A 208 -61.53 -20.98 -2.79
C CYS A 208 -62.54 -21.93 -2.16
N ALA A 209 -62.36 -22.30 -0.90
CA ALA A 209 -63.34 -23.14 -0.17
C ALA A 209 -64.71 -22.49 -0.09
N ARG A 210 -64.78 -21.19 0.25
CA ARG A 210 -66.03 -20.43 0.31
C ARG A 210 -66.69 -20.29 -1.05
N ARG A 211 -65.93 -20.00 -2.13
CA ARG A 211 -66.43 -19.95 -3.50
C ARG A 211 -67.02 -21.27 -3.92
N ASP A 212 -66.31 -22.40 -3.66
CA ASP A 212 -66.79 -23.72 -4.06
C ASP A 212 -68.08 -24.16 -3.33
N LEU A 213 -68.23 -23.74 -2.08
CA LEU A 213 -69.46 -23.91 -1.33
C LEU A 213 -70.61 -23.07 -1.93
N LEU A 214 -70.40 -21.79 -2.24
CA LEU A 214 -71.37 -20.94 -2.93
C LEU A 214 -71.76 -21.43 -4.30
N ARG A 215 -70.78 -21.88 -5.10
CA ARG A 215 -71.00 -22.43 -6.45
C ARG A 215 -71.89 -23.66 -6.45
N ASN A 216 -71.82 -24.48 -5.43
CA ASN A 216 -72.60 -25.66 -5.30
C ASN A 216 -73.91 -25.43 -4.54
N SER A 217 -74.12 -24.22 -3.99
CA SER A 217 -75.26 -23.90 -3.15
C SER A 217 -76.66 -24.07 -3.83
N GLU A 218 -76.76 -23.67 -5.10
CA GLU A 218 -78.00 -23.87 -5.91
C GLU A 218 -78.38 -25.34 -6.02
N LYS A 219 -77.37 -26.20 -6.42
CA LYS A 219 -77.61 -27.65 -6.52
C LYS A 219 -77.89 -28.31 -5.18
N LEU A 220 -77.20 -27.78 -4.12
CA LEU A 220 -77.46 -28.23 -2.74
C LEU A 220 -78.80 -27.83 -2.27
N THR A 221 -79.29 -26.62 -2.51
CA THR A 221 -80.62 -26.14 -2.19
C THR A 221 -81.66 -26.96 -2.92
N ASP A 222 -81.55 -27.17 -4.22
CA ASP A 222 -82.46 -28.00 -4.99
C ASP A 222 -82.54 -29.43 -4.45
N ALA A 223 -81.39 -30.03 -4.12
CA ALA A 223 -81.37 -31.38 -3.56
C ALA A 223 -81.93 -31.46 -2.15
N LEU A 224 -81.72 -30.44 -1.33
CA LEU A 224 -82.28 -30.32 0.02
C LEU A 224 -83.75 -30.08 -0.04
N ASP A 225 -84.24 -29.21 -0.94
CA ASP A 225 -85.70 -28.96 -1.13
C ASP A 225 -86.39 -30.22 -1.57
N GLN A 226 -85.84 -30.98 -2.53
CA GLN A 226 -86.40 -32.28 -2.95
C GLN A 226 -86.42 -33.30 -1.81
N ALA A 227 -85.33 -33.34 -1.00
CA ALA A 227 -85.30 -34.25 0.15
C ALA A 227 -86.28 -33.85 1.24
N MET A 228 -86.44 -32.55 1.53
CA MET A 228 -87.39 -32.01 2.50
C MET A 228 -88.83 -32.21 2.06
N ASP A 229 -89.09 -31.99 0.76
CA ASP A 229 -90.43 -32.26 0.22
C ASP A 229 -90.79 -33.74 0.35
N ALA A 230 -89.87 -34.64 0.07
CA ALA A 230 -90.09 -36.09 0.21
C ALA A 230 -90.30 -36.50 1.70
N LEU A 231 -89.53 -35.83 2.62
CA LEU A 231 -89.63 -36.18 4.05
C LEU A 231 -90.79 -35.54 4.77
N SER A 232 -91.08 -34.25 4.54
CA SER A 232 -92.01 -33.46 5.35
C SER A 232 -92.91 -32.48 4.56
N GLY A 233 -92.67 -32.32 3.21
CA GLY A 233 -93.48 -31.45 2.35
C GLY A 233 -94.71 -32.14 1.81
N GLY A 234 -95.77 -31.36 1.53
CA GLY A 234 -97.06 -31.88 0.97
C GLY A 234 -97.90 -32.77 1.93
N GLU A 235 -98.98 -33.28 1.39
CA GLU A 235 -99.92 -34.12 2.22
C GLU A 235 -99.44 -35.60 2.27
N ASP A 236 -98.77 -36.12 1.25
CA ASP A 236 -98.27 -37.51 1.17
C ASP A 236 -96.76 -37.60 1.34
N ASN A 237 -96.18 -37.15 2.46
CA ASN A 237 -94.74 -37.21 2.76
C ASN A 237 -94.41 -38.41 3.66
N ALA A 238 -93.08 -38.77 3.69
CA ALA A 238 -92.61 -39.94 4.42
C ALA A 238 -92.98 -39.86 5.93
N LEU A 239 -92.90 -38.66 6.54
CA LEU A 239 -93.17 -38.44 7.96
C LEU A 239 -94.67 -38.61 8.25
N SER A 240 -95.55 -38.04 7.41
CA SER A 240 -97.03 -38.19 7.58
C SER A 240 -97.45 -39.64 7.35
N MET A 241 -96.90 -40.33 6.37
CA MET A 241 -97.13 -41.74 6.16
C MET A 241 -96.67 -42.61 7.32
N ALA A 242 -95.47 -42.34 7.84
CA ALA A 242 -94.94 -43.05 9.01
C ALA A 242 -95.73 -42.77 10.29
N GLN A 243 -96.19 -41.54 10.51
CA GLN A 243 -97.09 -41.17 11.62
C GLN A 243 -98.44 -41.88 11.51
N ASN A 244 -99.01 -41.94 10.33
CA ASN A 244 -100.26 -42.69 10.09
C ASN A 244 -100.04 -44.18 10.35
N ALA A 245 -98.97 -44.76 9.90
CA ALA A 245 -98.61 -46.17 10.16
C ALA A 245 -98.46 -46.39 11.68
N ALA A 246 -97.75 -45.50 12.41
CA ALA A 246 -97.56 -45.55 13.84
C ALA A 246 -98.95 -45.49 14.59
N TYR A 247 -99.80 -44.59 14.15
CA TYR A 247 -101.17 -44.48 14.75
C TYR A 247 -101.97 -45.77 14.58
N TYR A 248 -102.03 -46.34 13.39
CA TYR A 248 -102.84 -47.56 13.18
C TYR A 248 -102.21 -48.80 13.80
N THR A 249 -100.88 -48.93 13.80
CA THR A 249 -100.17 -50.07 14.44
C THR A 249 -100.27 -49.95 15.97
N GLY A 250 -100.27 -48.73 16.55
CA GLY A 250 -100.47 -48.50 17.96
C GLY A 250 -101.93 -48.88 18.38
N LYS A 251 -102.91 -48.65 17.52
CA LYS A 251 -104.30 -49.15 17.77
C LYS A 251 -104.41 -50.68 17.68
N ALA A 252 -103.65 -51.28 16.76
CA ALA A 252 -103.66 -52.73 16.57
C ALA A 252 -102.93 -53.47 17.73
N SER A 253 -101.85 -52.93 18.24
CA SER A 253 -101.07 -53.49 19.36
C SER A 253 -101.86 -53.52 20.67
N ALA A 254 -102.82 -52.63 20.82
CA ALA A 254 -103.80 -52.67 22.00
C ALA A 254 -104.66 -53.97 21.99
N TYR A 255 -104.79 -54.66 20.83
CA TYR A 255 -105.56 -55.91 20.71
C TYR A 255 -104.70 -57.15 20.51
N ALA A 256 -103.37 -57.01 20.10
CA ALA A 256 -102.44 -58.10 19.87
C ALA A 256 -101.07 -57.71 20.30
N SER A 257 -100.57 -58.30 21.41
CA SER A 257 -99.26 -57.99 22.01
C SER A 257 -98.08 -58.32 21.09
N GLU A 258 -98.28 -59.23 20.13
CA GLU A 258 -97.26 -59.60 19.13
C GLU A 258 -96.88 -58.44 18.18
N LEU A 259 -97.77 -57.36 18.16
CA LEU A 259 -97.54 -56.19 17.35
C LEU A 259 -96.82 -55.01 18.09
N GLU A 260 -96.59 -55.12 19.42
CA GLU A 260 -95.92 -54.07 20.21
C GLU A 260 -94.57 -53.69 19.69
N ALA A 261 -93.72 -54.68 19.42
CA ALA A 261 -92.38 -54.45 18.85
C ALA A 261 -92.43 -53.75 17.50
N ALA A 262 -93.43 -54.08 16.65
CA ALA A 262 -93.60 -53.40 15.36
C ALA A 262 -94.07 -51.94 15.53
N ALA A 263 -94.91 -51.65 16.47
CA ALA A 263 -95.38 -50.28 16.80
C ALA A 263 -94.27 -49.41 17.37
N GLU A 264 -93.38 -49.96 18.24
CA GLU A 264 -92.21 -49.28 18.77
C GLU A 264 -91.21 -48.96 17.66
N ASN A 265 -90.92 -49.92 16.75
CA ASN A 265 -90.05 -49.71 15.64
C ASN A 265 -90.54 -48.60 14.69
N ILE A 266 -91.85 -48.56 14.39
CA ILE A 266 -92.38 -47.52 13.53
C ILE A 266 -92.38 -46.14 14.25
N ASN A 267 -92.64 -46.07 15.55
CA ASN A 267 -92.50 -44.85 16.32
C ASN A 267 -91.06 -44.35 16.35
N SER A 268 -90.04 -45.24 16.52
CA SER A 268 -88.64 -44.89 16.46
C SER A 268 -88.26 -44.36 15.06
N ALA A 269 -88.83 -44.93 13.98
CA ALA A 269 -88.63 -44.41 12.62
C ALA A 269 -89.22 -43.00 12.46
N VAL A 270 -90.38 -42.68 13.06
CA VAL A 270 -90.93 -41.34 13.01
C VAL A 270 -90.03 -40.33 13.70
N PHE A 271 -89.49 -40.67 14.87
CA PHE A 271 -88.53 -39.79 15.54
C PHE A 271 -87.23 -39.54 14.69
N THR A 272 -86.70 -40.61 14.10
CA THR A 272 -85.48 -40.51 13.24
C THR A 272 -85.76 -39.68 11.99
N LEU A 273 -86.93 -39.81 11.36
CA LEU A 273 -87.31 -38.99 10.21
C LEU A 273 -87.51 -37.54 10.56
N THR A 274 -88.05 -37.25 11.77
CA THR A 274 -88.27 -35.88 12.27
C THR A 274 -86.89 -35.20 12.48
N ASP A 275 -86.00 -35.86 13.19
CA ASP A 275 -84.62 -35.36 13.43
C ASP A 275 -83.88 -35.09 12.13
N ALA A 276 -83.94 -36.02 11.18
CA ALA A 276 -83.36 -35.84 9.84
C ALA A 276 -83.90 -34.62 9.10
N ALA A 277 -85.28 -34.44 9.15
CA ALA A 277 -85.93 -33.29 8.50
C ALA A 277 -85.56 -31.95 9.13
N GLU A 278 -85.39 -31.89 10.48
CA GLU A 278 -84.88 -30.72 11.18
C GLU A 278 -83.47 -30.42 10.82
N THR A 279 -82.58 -31.42 10.81
CA THR A 279 -81.19 -31.26 10.43
C THR A 279 -81.01 -30.73 9.00
N LEU A 280 -81.79 -31.25 8.06
CA LEU A 280 -81.74 -30.77 6.66
C LEU A 280 -82.32 -29.36 6.53
N ARG A 281 -83.29 -28.99 7.30
CA ARG A 281 -83.87 -27.64 7.31
C ARG A 281 -82.83 -26.62 7.84
N ASP A 282 -82.28 -26.90 9.02
CA ASP A 282 -81.28 -26.02 9.64
C ASP A 282 -80.07 -25.79 8.71
N PHE A 283 -79.63 -26.86 8.06
CA PHE A 283 -78.52 -26.75 7.09
C PHE A 283 -78.93 -25.92 5.86
N ARG A 284 -80.15 -26.14 5.29
CA ARG A 284 -80.66 -25.36 4.14
C ARG A 284 -80.79 -23.88 4.48
N ASP A 285 -81.27 -23.54 5.68
CA ASP A 285 -81.44 -22.16 6.13
C ASP A 285 -80.09 -21.46 6.44
N SER A 286 -79.04 -22.24 6.67
CA SER A 286 -77.65 -21.75 6.76
C SER A 286 -77.01 -21.48 5.41
N LEU A 287 -77.56 -21.93 4.30
CA LEU A 287 -77.06 -21.71 2.93
C LEU A 287 -77.58 -20.36 2.41
N ASP A 288 -76.81 -19.28 2.74
CA ASP A 288 -77.07 -17.94 2.20
C ASP A 288 -76.29 -17.78 0.87
N PHE A 289 -76.97 -17.84 -0.26
CA PHE A 289 -76.37 -17.60 -1.57
C PHE A 289 -76.43 -16.12 -1.93
N SER A 290 -75.31 -15.41 -1.88
CA SER A 290 -75.17 -14.04 -2.40
C SER A 290 -74.38 -14.04 -3.71
N PRO A 291 -75.03 -13.69 -4.82
CA PRO A 291 -74.36 -13.51 -6.09
C PRO A 291 -73.22 -12.45 -6.04
N GLU A 292 -73.46 -11.42 -5.19
CA GLU A 292 -72.46 -10.36 -4.96
C GLU A 292 -71.23 -10.92 -4.27
N GLU A 293 -71.34 -11.70 -3.19
CA GLU A 293 -70.28 -12.37 -2.47
C GLU A 293 -69.49 -13.31 -3.40
N TYR A 294 -70.21 -14.09 -4.24
CA TYR A 294 -69.58 -14.97 -5.21
C TYR A 294 -68.70 -14.20 -6.20
N ASN A 295 -69.19 -13.10 -6.76
CA ASN A 295 -68.46 -12.26 -7.71
C ASN A 295 -67.24 -11.54 -7.04
N GLU A 296 -67.36 -11.12 -5.80
CA GLU A 296 -66.29 -10.55 -5.00
C GLU A 296 -65.15 -11.59 -4.79
N LEU A 297 -65.53 -12.81 -4.38
CA LEU A 297 -64.59 -13.91 -4.20
C LEU A 297 -63.85 -14.28 -5.51
N GLU A 298 -64.60 -14.41 -6.63
CA GLU A 298 -64.00 -14.68 -7.94
C GLU A 298 -62.99 -13.58 -8.35
N THR A 299 -63.35 -12.30 -8.13
CA THR A 299 -62.46 -11.16 -8.41
C THR A 299 -61.21 -11.20 -7.52
N ARG A 300 -61.39 -11.54 -6.25
CA ARG A 300 -60.30 -11.64 -5.27
C ARG A 300 -59.35 -12.81 -5.61
N ILE A 301 -59.91 -13.99 -5.88
CA ILE A 301 -59.15 -15.18 -6.29
C ILE A 301 -58.39 -14.91 -7.59
N ALA A 302 -59.01 -14.23 -8.56
CA ALA A 302 -58.34 -13.85 -9.81
C ALA A 302 -57.14 -12.92 -9.56
N LEU A 303 -57.26 -11.96 -8.65
CA LEU A 303 -56.17 -11.08 -8.24
C LEU A 303 -55.04 -11.87 -7.58
N LEU A 304 -55.35 -12.73 -6.61
CA LEU A 304 -54.34 -13.56 -5.92
C LEU A 304 -53.62 -14.47 -6.90
N ASN A 305 -54.34 -15.15 -7.81
CA ASN A 305 -53.74 -15.97 -8.86
C ASN A 305 -52.85 -15.18 -9.81
N LYS A 306 -53.22 -13.95 -10.16
CA LYS A 306 -52.41 -13.07 -10.99
C LYS A 306 -51.08 -12.73 -10.31
N LEU A 307 -51.12 -12.42 -9.02
CA LEU A 307 -49.91 -12.10 -8.23
C LEU A 307 -49.02 -13.33 -8.06
N GLN A 308 -49.60 -14.49 -7.70
CA GLN A 308 -48.86 -15.75 -7.57
C GLN A 308 -48.12 -16.13 -8.87
N ARG A 309 -48.80 -15.99 -10.01
CA ARG A 309 -48.17 -16.25 -11.34
C ARG A 309 -47.11 -15.24 -11.67
N LYS A 310 -47.34 -13.94 -11.42
CA LYS A 310 -46.40 -12.87 -11.72
C LYS A 310 -45.09 -13.02 -10.95
N TYR A 311 -45.18 -13.36 -9.68
CA TYR A 311 -44.00 -13.48 -8.80
C TYR A 311 -43.51 -14.92 -8.64
N SER A 312 -44.23 -15.92 -9.20
CA SER A 312 -43.95 -17.36 -9.04
C SER A 312 -43.82 -17.78 -7.57
N ARG A 313 -44.73 -17.25 -6.72
CA ARG A 313 -44.74 -17.45 -5.27
C ARG A 313 -46.17 -17.70 -4.79
N ASP A 314 -46.30 -18.51 -3.76
CA ASP A 314 -47.57 -18.64 -3.04
C ASP A 314 -47.83 -17.41 -2.16
N GLU A 315 -48.98 -17.38 -1.50
CA GLU A 315 -49.45 -16.22 -0.74
C GLU A 315 -48.53 -15.89 0.43
N ASP A 316 -48.10 -16.87 1.23
CA ASP A 316 -47.23 -16.69 2.38
C ASP A 316 -45.83 -16.22 1.94
N ALA A 317 -45.34 -16.78 0.83
CA ALA A 317 -44.10 -16.33 0.23
C ALA A 317 -44.20 -14.94 -0.40
N LEU A 318 -45.37 -14.48 -0.86
CA LEU A 318 -45.61 -13.10 -1.33
C LEU A 318 -45.57 -12.09 -0.18
N ILE A 319 -46.14 -12.45 0.98
CA ILE A 319 -46.08 -11.62 2.19
C ILE A 319 -44.60 -11.47 2.64
N SER A 320 -43.87 -12.58 2.74
CA SER A 320 -42.44 -12.56 3.07
C SER A 320 -41.60 -11.76 2.05
N TYR A 321 -41.98 -11.85 0.77
CA TYR A 321 -41.30 -11.11 -0.30
C TYR A 321 -41.57 -9.61 -0.21
N LEU A 322 -42.72 -9.19 0.20
CA LEU A 322 -43.02 -7.77 0.47
C LEU A 322 -42.04 -7.21 1.51
N ASP A 323 -41.85 -7.94 2.62
CA ASP A 323 -40.91 -7.52 3.66
C ASP A 323 -39.46 -7.53 3.19
N GLU A 324 -39.03 -8.53 2.40
CA GLU A 324 -37.73 -8.52 1.74
C GLU A 324 -37.53 -7.29 0.83
N CYS A 325 -38.56 -6.91 0.07
CA CYS A 325 -38.52 -5.73 -0.79
C CYS A 325 -38.36 -4.43 0.01
N ARG A 326 -39.07 -4.31 1.14
CA ARG A 326 -38.95 -3.18 2.06
C ARG A 326 -37.56 -3.07 2.66
N GLU A 327 -37.01 -4.17 3.20
CA GLU A 327 -35.65 -4.20 3.74
C GLU A 327 -34.60 -3.79 2.72
N LYS A 328 -34.72 -4.28 1.46
CA LYS A 328 -33.82 -3.91 0.38
C LYS A 328 -33.91 -2.43 0.03
N LEU A 329 -35.14 -1.88 -0.03
CA LEU A 329 -35.34 -0.46 -0.34
C LEU A 329 -34.79 0.44 0.77
N ASP A 330 -35.03 0.09 2.04
CA ASP A 330 -34.50 0.79 3.21
C ASP A 330 -32.95 0.74 3.21
N GLY A 331 -32.36 -0.41 2.86
CA GLY A 331 -30.91 -0.55 2.69
C GLY A 331 -30.34 0.38 1.63
N ILE A 332 -31.04 0.55 0.51
CA ILE A 332 -30.64 1.48 -0.56
C ILE A 332 -30.72 2.93 -0.07
N GLN A 333 -31.80 3.34 0.59
CA GLN A 333 -31.97 4.70 1.12
C GLN A 333 -30.92 5.04 2.17
N TYR A 334 -30.65 4.11 3.10
CA TYR A 334 -29.58 4.28 4.08
C TYR A 334 -28.20 4.46 3.45
N ALA A 335 -27.89 3.68 2.39
CA ALA A 335 -26.67 3.83 1.63
C ALA A 335 -26.57 5.20 0.93
N GLU A 336 -27.69 5.77 0.45
CA GLU A 336 -27.76 7.12 -0.13
C GLU A 336 -27.44 8.21 0.88
N GLU A 337 -28.09 8.18 2.03
CA GLU A 337 -27.85 9.15 3.10
C GLU A 337 -26.37 9.10 3.54
N ARG A 338 -25.84 7.88 3.70
CA ARG A 338 -24.44 7.68 4.05
C ARG A 338 -23.49 8.18 2.97
N SER A 339 -23.79 7.93 1.70
CA SER A 339 -23.01 8.43 0.57
C SER A 339 -23.03 9.96 0.50
N ALA A 340 -24.20 10.59 0.68
CA ALA A 340 -24.31 12.05 0.73
C ALA A 340 -23.51 12.67 1.89
N LYS A 341 -23.51 12.03 3.05
CA LYS A 341 -22.68 12.45 4.19
C LYS A 341 -21.20 12.32 3.88
N LEU A 342 -20.76 11.18 3.34
CA LEU A 342 -19.37 10.94 2.99
C LEU A 342 -18.88 11.89 1.87
N ARG A 343 -19.72 12.26 0.91
CA ARG A 343 -19.37 13.27 -0.10
C ARG A 343 -19.05 14.63 0.55
N ARG A 344 -19.88 15.08 1.51
CA ARG A 344 -19.61 16.33 2.25
C ARG A 344 -18.32 16.24 3.10
N GLU A 345 -18.09 15.10 3.73
CA GLU A 345 -16.86 14.85 4.49
C GLU A 345 -15.63 14.82 3.57
N LEU A 346 -15.76 14.25 2.37
CA LEU A 346 -14.71 14.21 1.36
C LEU A 346 -14.36 15.62 0.88
N ASP A 347 -15.36 16.45 0.56
CA ASP A 347 -15.15 17.82 0.14
C ASP A 347 -14.45 18.67 1.24
N ALA A 348 -14.84 18.46 2.49
CA ALA A 348 -14.19 19.13 3.62
C ALA A 348 -12.75 18.64 3.82
N ALA A 349 -12.52 17.33 3.72
CA ALA A 349 -11.19 16.73 3.83
C ALA A 349 -10.28 17.14 2.66
N ALA A 350 -10.81 17.24 1.43
CA ALA A 350 -10.08 17.72 0.26
C ALA A 350 -9.61 19.17 0.43
N LYS A 351 -10.48 20.06 0.93
CA LYS A 351 -10.14 21.47 1.20
C LYS A 351 -9.07 21.59 2.29
N ASP A 352 -9.18 20.84 3.36
CA ASP A 352 -8.16 20.83 4.43
C ASP A 352 -6.82 20.30 3.91
N CYS A 353 -6.85 19.20 3.16
CA CYS A 353 -5.66 18.61 2.53
C CYS A 353 -4.98 19.60 1.57
N ALA A 354 -5.74 20.28 0.72
CA ALA A 354 -5.23 21.29 -0.20
C ALA A 354 -4.60 22.49 0.55
N ALA A 355 -5.22 22.95 1.64
CA ALA A 355 -4.66 24.01 2.47
C ALA A 355 -3.34 23.60 3.14
N LYS A 356 -3.26 22.37 3.66
CA LYS A 356 -2.03 21.82 4.26
C LYS A 356 -0.95 21.57 3.21
N ALA A 357 -1.32 21.10 1.99
CA ALA A 357 -0.41 20.96 0.86
C ALA A 357 0.21 22.30 0.47
N ALA A 358 -0.60 23.36 0.36
CA ALA A 358 -0.11 24.71 0.07
C ALA A 358 0.83 25.26 1.15
N ALA A 359 0.50 25.01 2.44
CA ALA A 359 1.37 25.38 3.54
C ALA A 359 2.72 24.63 3.51
N LEU A 360 2.71 23.33 3.20
CA LEU A 360 3.91 22.53 3.00
C LEU A 360 4.74 23.02 1.81
N SER A 361 4.08 23.33 0.68
CA SER A 361 4.72 23.93 -0.51
C SER A 361 5.43 25.25 -0.19
N ALA A 362 4.83 26.11 0.64
CA ALA A 362 5.44 27.36 1.08
C ALA A 362 6.73 27.10 1.88
N ARG A 363 6.71 26.17 2.84
CA ARG A 363 7.90 25.80 3.62
C ARG A 363 9.00 25.19 2.73
N ARG A 364 8.62 24.39 1.75
CA ARG A 364 9.55 23.83 0.76
C ARG A 364 10.22 24.91 -0.08
N ARG A 365 9.48 25.94 -0.48
CA ARG A 365 10.05 27.09 -1.25
C ARG A 365 11.00 27.94 -0.43
N GLU A 366 10.70 28.15 0.86
CA GLU A 366 11.63 28.81 1.79
C GLU A 366 12.94 28.02 1.92
N ALA A 367 12.85 26.70 2.17
CA ALA A 367 14.01 25.83 2.27
C ALA A 367 14.78 25.72 0.93
N ALA A 368 14.09 25.74 -0.19
CA ALA A 368 14.71 25.71 -1.52
C ALA A 368 15.57 26.96 -1.75
N ALA A 369 15.10 28.15 -1.40
CA ALA A 369 15.86 29.39 -1.55
C ALA A 369 17.15 29.36 -0.70
N GLU A 370 17.08 28.85 0.54
CA GLU A 370 18.26 28.68 1.38
C GLU A 370 19.24 27.63 0.81
N LEU A 371 18.70 26.51 0.31
CA LEU A 371 19.48 25.46 -0.32
C LEU A 371 20.21 25.95 -1.57
N GLU A 372 19.55 26.73 -2.42
CA GLU A 372 20.13 27.33 -3.61
C GLU A 372 21.31 28.26 -3.26
N GLU A 373 21.16 29.07 -2.22
CA GLU A 373 22.21 29.98 -1.75
C GLU A 373 23.41 29.20 -1.20
N ARG A 374 23.18 28.21 -0.33
CA ARG A 374 24.22 27.38 0.28
C ARG A 374 24.98 26.56 -0.78
N ILE A 375 24.30 25.91 -1.71
CA ILE A 375 24.94 25.15 -2.78
C ILE A 375 25.74 26.08 -3.70
N SER A 376 25.21 27.25 -4.03
CA SER A 376 25.93 28.23 -4.86
C SER A 376 27.21 28.74 -4.18
N ALA A 377 27.18 28.91 -2.85
CA ALA A 377 28.37 29.28 -2.07
C ALA A 377 29.45 28.17 -2.12
N GLU A 378 29.03 26.92 -1.89
CA GLU A 378 29.92 25.75 -1.96
C GLU A 378 30.56 25.58 -3.34
N LEU A 379 29.77 25.74 -4.41
CA LEU A 379 30.28 25.63 -5.79
C LEU A 379 31.31 26.71 -6.13
N ARG A 380 31.14 27.95 -5.62
CA ARG A 380 32.14 29.02 -5.77
C ARG A 380 33.45 28.66 -5.06
N GLU A 381 33.39 28.10 -3.86
CA GLU A 381 34.57 27.64 -3.12
C GLU A 381 35.31 26.50 -3.84
N LEU A 382 34.59 25.63 -4.55
CA LEU A 382 35.15 24.57 -5.38
C LEU A 382 35.64 25.05 -6.76
N ASN A 383 35.77 26.38 -6.93
CA ASN A 383 36.21 27.03 -8.18
C ASN A 383 35.27 26.77 -9.37
N MET A 384 33.96 26.72 -9.10
CA MET A 384 32.90 26.52 -10.09
C MET A 384 31.89 27.70 -10.09
N PRO A 385 32.32 28.97 -10.25
CA PRO A 385 31.45 30.13 -10.07
C PRO A 385 30.39 30.29 -11.18
N SER A 386 30.56 29.60 -12.33
CA SER A 386 29.66 29.63 -13.46
C SER A 386 28.46 28.68 -13.31
N VAL A 387 28.58 27.70 -12.42
CA VAL A 387 27.51 26.72 -12.18
C VAL A 387 26.36 27.37 -11.43
N ARG A 388 25.15 27.19 -11.95
CA ARG A 388 23.94 27.64 -11.29
C ARG A 388 23.10 26.45 -10.88
N PHE A 389 22.60 26.45 -9.67
CA PHE A 389 21.69 25.47 -9.12
C PHE A 389 20.36 26.14 -8.81
N ALA A 390 19.25 25.46 -9.07
CA ALA A 390 17.91 25.91 -8.68
C ALA A 390 17.01 24.70 -8.38
N VAL A 391 15.96 24.94 -7.63
CA VAL A 391 14.91 23.97 -7.32
C VAL A 391 13.65 24.33 -8.10
N GLU A 392 13.30 23.49 -9.05
CA GLU A 392 12.09 23.65 -9.85
C GLU A 392 10.89 23.05 -9.11
N PHE A 393 9.79 23.80 -9.06
CA PHE A 393 8.50 23.37 -8.52
C PHE A 393 7.48 23.35 -9.65
N SER A 394 6.95 22.18 -9.95
CA SER A 394 5.84 22.01 -10.88
C SER A 394 4.61 21.53 -10.12
N PRO A 395 3.43 22.17 -10.29
CA PRO A 395 2.21 21.68 -9.68
C PRO A 395 1.86 20.30 -10.22
N LEU A 396 1.30 19.43 -9.38
CA LEU A 396 0.80 18.14 -9.84
C LEU A 396 -0.39 18.33 -10.78
N GLU A 397 -0.35 17.65 -11.93
CA GLU A 397 -1.42 17.70 -12.92
C GLU A 397 -2.59 16.77 -12.52
N GLY A 398 -3.82 17.18 -12.86
CA GLY A 398 -5.04 16.42 -12.60
C GLY A 398 -5.69 16.71 -11.25
N GLU A 399 -6.88 16.16 -11.05
CA GLU A 399 -7.59 16.25 -9.77
C GLU A 399 -7.21 15.09 -8.85
N PRO A 400 -7.01 15.34 -7.55
CA PRO A 400 -7.31 16.57 -6.80
C PRO A 400 -6.17 17.62 -6.76
N GLY A 401 -5.09 17.48 -7.52
CA GLY A 401 -3.95 18.39 -7.52
C GLY A 401 -2.97 18.19 -6.36
N PHE A 402 -3.09 17.09 -5.63
CA PHE A 402 -2.19 16.68 -4.54
C PHE A 402 -2.17 15.16 -4.40
N ASP A 403 -1.08 14.63 -3.87
CA ASP A 403 -0.87 13.20 -3.64
C ASP A 403 -0.40 12.90 -2.20
N ALA A 404 0.12 11.70 -1.93
CA ALA A 404 0.68 11.34 -0.62
C ALA A 404 1.83 12.24 -0.17
N ASN A 405 2.41 13.04 -1.06
CA ASN A 405 3.63 13.79 -0.86
C ASN A 405 3.44 15.32 -0.90
N GLY A 406 2.25 15.81 -1.18
CA GLY A 406 1.96 17.23 -1.33
C GLY A 406 1.34 17.59 -2.66
N CYS A 407 1.54 18.84 -3.10
CA CYS A 407 1.00 19.37 -4.37
C CYS A 407 2.08 19.71 -5.40
N ASP A 408 3.37 19.48 -5.08
CA ASP A 408 4.48 19.85 -5.97
C ASP A 408 5.28 18.63 -6.43
N ASP A 409 5.61 18.57 -7.71
CA ASP A 409 6.72 17.79 -8.23
C ASP A 409 7.99 18.65 -8.16
N ILE A 410 8.98 18.19 -7.39
CA ILE A 410 10.18 18.96 -7.05
C ILE A 410 11.38 18.35 -7.74
N ARG A 411 12.11 19.18 -8.49
CA ARG A 411 13.31 18.76 -9.22
C ARG A 411 14.46 19.71 -8.98
N PHE A 412 15.65 19.16 -8.81
CA PHE A 412 16.88 19.92 -8.82
C PHE A 412 17.36 20.08 -10.27
N ILE A 413 17.55 21.32 -10.66
CA ILE A 413 18.00 21.69 -12.00
C ILE A 413 19.29 22.50 -11.91
N MET A 414 20.13 22.41 -12.93
CA MET A 414 21.46 22.99 -12.88
C MET A 414 21.92 23.41 -14.27
N SER A 415 22.84 24.36 -14.33
CA SER A 415 23.59 24.72 -15.54
C SER A 415 25.08 24.74 -15.23
N ALA A 416 25.90 24.04 -16.01
CA ALA A 416 27.34 24.00 -15.83
C ALA A 416 28.03 25.27 -16.35
N ASN A 417 27.50 25.92 -17.35
CA ASN A 417 28.10 27.08 -18.02
C ASN A 417 27.28 28.35 -17.87
N ALA A 418 27.98 29.48 -17.82
CA ALA A 418 27.33 30.79 -17.80
C ALA A 418 26.54 31.00 -19.10
N GLY A 419 25.25 31.37 -18.97
CA GLY A 419 24.39 31.66 -20.13
C GLY A 419 23.62 30.45 -20.69
N GLU A 420 23.90 29.23 -20.25
CA GLU A 420 23.10 28.06 -20.60
C GLU A 420 21.80 28.00 -19.77
N ALA A 421 20.77 27.40 -20.36
CA ALA A 421 19.52 27.15 -19.66
C ALA A 421 19.72 26.11 -18.55
N LEU A 422 19.00 26.28 -17.45
CA LEU A 422 18.93 25.26 -16.40
C LEU A 422 18.31 23.98 -16.96
N GLY A 423 18.90 22.85 -16.63
CA GLY A 423 18.46 21.54 -17.08
C GLY A 423 18.66 20.48 -16.00
N ARG A 424 18.32 19.24 -16.30
CA ARG A 424 18.45 18.11 -15.37
C ARG A 424 19.93 17.87 -15.01
N ILE A 425 20.20 17.59 -13.75
CA ILE A 425 21.58 17.30 -13.27
C ILE A 425 22.20 16.13 -14.07
N SER A 426 21.39 15.14 -14.46
CA SER A 426 21.81 13.97 -15.24
C SER A 426 22.38 14.29 -16.64
N ARG A 427 22.21 15.52 -17.12
CA ARG A 427 22.75 15.97 -18.43
C ARG A 427 24.05 16.73 -18.34
N ILE A 428 24.60 16.91 -17.16
CA ILE A 428 25.89 17.59 -16.96
C ILE A 428 27.02 16.66 -17.40
N ALA A 429 27.86 17.12 -18.31
CA ALA A 429 28.60 16.27 -19.25
C ALA A 429 29.96 15.74 -18.75
N SER A 430 30.56 16.22 -17.64
CA SER A 430 31.88 15.74 -17.24
C SER A 430 31.88 15.06 -15.86
N GLY A 431 32.53 13.88 -15.77
CA GLY A 431 32.57 13.11 -14.52
C GLY A 431 33.18 13.88 -13.35
N GLY A 432 34.27 14.62 -13.57
CA GLY A 432 34.92 15.40 -12.52
C GLY A 432 34.14 16.65 -12.08
N GLU A 433 33.41 17.32 -12.99
CA GLU A 433 32.53 18.42 -12.63
C GLU A 433 31.38 17.89 -11.79
N LEU A 434 30.81 16.78 -12.22
CA LEU A 434 29.71 16.13 -11.49
C LEU A 434 30.13 15.73 -10.07
N SER A 435 31.33 15.11 -9.92
CA SER A 435 31.83 14.71 -8.60
C SER A 435 32.00 15.92 -7.65
N ARG A 436 32.47 17.07 -8.16
CA ARG A 436 32.58 18.30 -7.38
C ARG A 436 31.21 18.89 -7.03
N ILE A 437 30.26 18.87 -7.96
CA ILE A 437 28.89 19.28 -7.70
C ILE A 437 28.28 18.39 -6.59
N MET A 438 28.50 17.10 -6.68
CA MET A 438 28.06 16.14 -5.67
C MET A 438 28.69 16.42 -4.32
N LEU A 439 30.01 16.74 -4.29
CA LEU A 439 30.67 17.14 -3.06
C LEU A 439 30.04 18.41 -2.46
N ALA A 440 29.80 19.45 -3.28
CA ALA A 440 29.14 20.67 -2.82
C ALA A 440 27.76 20.38 -2.20
N MET A 441 26.94 19.62 -2.90
CA MET A 441 25.61 19.24 -2.42
C MET A 441 25.71 18.41 -1.14
N LYS A 442 26.59 17.41 -1.10
CA LYS A 442 26.79 16.57 0.10
C LYS A 442 27.33 17.34 1.29
N ASN A 443 28.17 18.34 1.09
CA ASN A 443 28.61 19.20 2.17
C ASN A 443 27.43 19.98 2.79
N VAL A 444 26.48 20.44 1.96
CA VAL A 444 25.26 21.13 2.43
C VAL A 444 24.30 20.18 3.13
N PHE A 445 24.16 18.96 2.63
CA PHE A 445 23.26 17.96 3.23
C PHE A 445 23.88 17.19 4.39
N ALA A 446 25.19 17.27 4.64
CA ALA A 446 25.91 16.44 5.60
C ALA A 446 25.35 16.52 7.03
N GLU A 447 24.87 17.68 7.45
CA GLU A 447 24.30 17.89 8.78
C GLU A 447 23.02 17.05 9.04
N ASN A 448 22.24 16.78 7.98
CA ASN A 448 20.95 16.10 8.07
C ASN A 448 20.93 14.73 7.37
N ASP A 449 22.07 14.25 6.88
CA ASP A 449 22.19 12.95 6.25
C ASP A 449 22.46 11.86 7.30
N PRO A 450 21.62 10.82 7.42
CA PRO A 450 21.78 9.76 8.41
C PRO A 450 22.96 8.82 8.12
N VAL A 451 23.49 8.81 6.88
CA VAL A 451 24.54 7.88 6.47
C VAL A 451 25.88 8.24 7.12
N GLY A 452 26.48 7.28 7.82
CA GLY A 452 27.72 7.48 8.57
C GLY A 452 29.00 7.48 7.73
N THR A 453 29.02 6.86 6.55
CA THR A 453 30.21 6.73 5.70
C THR A 453 29.96 7.25 4.29
N MET A 454 30.85 8.10 3.78
CA MET A 454 30.82 8.61 2.41
C MET A 454 32.09 8.21 1.67
N ILE A 455 31.95 7.74 0.44
CA ILE A 455 33.06 7.32 -0.43
C ILE A 455 33.06 8.17 -1.68
N PHE A 456 34.20 8.83 -1.96
CA PHE A 456 34.40 9.65 -3.16
C PHE A 456 35.47 9.03 -4.06
N ASP A 457 35.05 8.61 -5.25
CA ASP A 457 35.96 8.15 -6.31
C ASP A 457 36.00 9.18 -7.45
N GLU A 458 37.16 9.31 -8.11
CA GLU A 458 37.40 10.21 -9.24
C GLU A 458 37.10 11.71 -8.99
N ILE A 459 37.01 12.15 -7.74
CA ILE A 459 36.68 13.54 -7.38
C ILE A 459 37.74 14.54 -7.88
N ASP A 460 38.96 14.04 -8.13
CA ASP A 460 40.13 14.78 -8.59
C ASP A 460 40.28 14.84 -10.11
N THR A 461 39.33 14.24 -10.87
CA THR A 461 39.36 14.27 -12.34
C THR A 461 39.14 15.68 -12.87
N GLY A 462 40.11 16.19 -13.66
CA GLY A 462 40.06 17.53 -14.24
C GLY A 462 40.31 18.67 -13.25
N VAL A 463 40.87 18.38 -12.06
CA VAL A 463 41.22 19.38 -11.05
C VAL A 463 42.72 19.44 -10.89
N SER A 464 43.26 20.63 -10.56
CA SER A 464 44.68 20.81 -10.24
C SER A 464 44.88 22.05 -9.34
N GLY A 465 46.06 22.16 -8.75
CA GLY A 465 46.50 23.34 -8.01
C GLY A 465 45.52 23.74 -6.89
N ILE A 466 45.05 24.99 -6.89
CA ILE A 466 44.20 25.57 -5.85
C ILE A 466 42.86 24.85 -5.76
N ALA A 467 42.26 24.44 -6.89
CA ALA A 467 40.99 23.73 -6.90
C ALA A 467 41.11 22.36 -6.19
N ALA A 468 42.21 21.63 -6.40
CA ALA A 468 42.46 20.37 -5.70
C ALA A 468 42.62 20.57 -4.18
N GLN A 469 43.27 21.66 -3.75
CA GLN A 469 43.37 22.01 -2.35
C GLN A 469 42.00 22.27 -1.75
N ARG A 470 41.13 23.04 -2.41
CA ARG A 470 39.78 23.31 -1.96
C ARG A 470 38.92 22.05 -1.85
N VAL A 471 39.06 21.12 -2.81
CA VAL A 471 38.39 19.81 -2.72
C VAL A 471 38.85 19.06 -1.47
N GLY A 472 40.14 18.99 -1.19
CA GLY A 472 40.69 18.36 0.01
C GLY A 472 40.19 19.01 1.30
N GLU A 473 40.18 20.35 1.35
CA GLU A 473 39.63 21.12 2.48
C GLU A 473 38.14 20.80 2.73
N LYS A 474 37.31 20.67 1.68
CA LYS A 474 35.90 20.32 1.78
C LYS A 474 35.69 18.87 2.21
N LEU A 475 36.45 17.92 1.67
CA LEU A 475 36.40 16.52 2.12
C LEU A 475 36.71 16.42 3.62
N PHE A 476 37.70 17.18 4.11
CA PHE A 476 37.98 17.24 5.53
C PHE A 476 36.85 17.85 6.33
N CYS A 477 36.21 18.95 5.89
CA CYS A 477 35.06 19.52 6.56
C CYS A 477 33.90 18.52 6.72
N VAL A 478 33.58 17.77 5.67
CA VAL A 478 32.57 16.68 5.73
C VAL A 478 33.00 15.60 6.73
N SER A 479 34.30 15.30 6.79
CA SER A 479 34.83 14.23 7.65
C SER A 479 34.81 14.56 9.15
N LEU A 480 34.55 15.80 9.54
CA LEU A 480 34.38 16.17 10.96
C LEU A 480 33.13 15.52 11.57
N GLY A 481 32.09 15.32 10.80
CA GLY A 481 30.84 14.69 11.26
C GLY A 481 30.64 13.26 10.79
N LYS A 482 31.43 12.79 9.83
CA LYS A 482 31.24 11.49 9.15
C LYS A 482 32.58 10.84 8.85
N GLN A 483 32.57 9.56 8.54
CA GLN A 483 33.71 8.90 7.93
C GLN A 483 33.71 9.19 6.43
N VAL A 484 34.81 9.73 5.90
CA VAL A 484 34.98 9.99 4.48
C VAL A 484 36.11 9.14 3.94
N MET A 485 35.87 8.47 2.83
CA MET A 485 36.88 7.74 2.08
C MET A 485 37.08 8.39 0.71
N CYS A 486 38.31 8.60 0.30
CA CYS A 486 38.60 9.23 -0.98
C CYS A 486 39.74 8.50 -1.69
N VAL A 487 39.55 8.19 -2.97
CA VAL A 487 40.62 7.73 -3.85
C VAL A 487 41.15 8.91 -4.66
N THR A 488 42.47 9.15 -4.60
CA THR A 488 43.07 10.31 -5.30
C THR A 488 44.45 10.02 -5.85
N HIS A 489 44.82 10.78 -6.88
CA HIS A 489 46.17 10.87 -7.40
C HIS A 489 46.80 12.24 -7.15
N LEU A 490 46.09 13.16 -6.47
CA LEU A 490 46.51 14.52 -6.22
C LEU A 490 47.10 14.67 -4.80
N PRO A 491 48.34 15.17 -4.67
CA PRO A 491 48.99 15.34 -3.38
C PRO A 491 48.27 16.34 -2.48
N GLN A 492 47.57 17.34 -3.06
CA GLN A 492 46.80 18.34 -2.31
C GLN A 492 45.66 17.71 -1.49
N ILE A 493 44.97 16.73 -2.07
CA ILE A 493 43.89 15.99 -1.39
C ILE A 493 44.50 15.00 -0.39
N ALA A 494 45.55 14.26 -0.81
CA ALA A 494 46.21 13.28 0.05
C ALA A 494 46.84 13.89 1.32
N ALA A 495 47.34 15.12 1.24
CA ALA A 495 47.86 15.83 2.39
C ALA A 495 46.83 16.14 3.46
N MET A 496 45.54 16.24 3.09
CA MET A 496 44.42 16.47 4.01
C MET A 496 43.96 15.21 4.75
N ALA A 497 44.49 14.02 4.44
CA ALA A 497 44.09 12.78 5.08
C ALA A 497 44.29 12.78 6.60
N ASP A 498 43.37 12.19 7.36
CA ASP A 498 43.59 11.78 8.74
C ASP A 498 44.25 10.39 8.75
N ASN A 499 43.77 9.50 7.90
CA ASN A 499 44.33 8.17 7.69
C ASN A 499 44.71 8.06 6.21
N HIS A 500 45.98 7.73 5.93
CA HIS A 500 46.48 7.63 4.57
C HIS A 500 46.97 6.22 4.26
N TYR A 501 46.44 5.63 3.18
CA TYR A 501 46.75 4.27 2.74
C TYR A 501 47.42 4.30 1.36
N LEU A 502 48.53 3.59 1.24
CA LEU A 502 49.22 3.39 -0.02
C LEU A 502 48.86 2.04 -0.64
N ILE A 503 48.33 2.08 -1.85
CA ILE A 503 48.04 0.88 -2.65
C ILE A 503 49.22 0.66 -3.58
N ARG A 504 49.95 -0.43 -3.35
CA ARG A 504 51.20 -0.74 -4.08
C ARG A 504 51.11 -2.08 -4.78
N LYS A 505 51.54 -2.12 -6.04
CA LYS A 505 51.74 -3.37 -6.78
C LYS A 505 53.10 -3.97 -6.45
N GLN A 506 53.10 -5.28 -6.27
CA GLN A 506 54.34 -6.07 -6.17
C GLN A 506 54.27 -7.27 -7.11
N GLU A 507 55.37 -7.54 -7.79
CA GLU A 507 55.52 -8.76 -8.59
C GLU A 507 56.24 -9.82 -7.76
N ARG A 508 55.59 -10.96 -7.54
CA ARG A 508 56.21 -12.12 -6.88
C ARG A 508 55.91 -13.37 -7.70
N GLY A 509 56.98 -14.07 -8.14
CA GLY A 509 56.85 -15.31 -8.90
C GLY A 509 56.10 -15.19 -10.23
N GLY A 510 56.22 -14.05 -10.95
CA GLY A 510 55.56 -13.79 -12.23
C GLY A 510 54.06 -13.50 -12.11
N ARG A 511 53.58 -13.21 -10.90
CA ARG A 511 52.21 -12.77 -10.62
C ARG A 511 52.20 -11.42 -9.93
N THR A 512 51.22 -10.60 -10.26
CA THR A 512 51.01 -9.30 -9.64
C THR A 512 50.14 -9.44 -8.37
N TYR A 513 50.59 -8.81 -7.31
CA TYR A 513 49.90 -8.70 -6.01
C TYR A 513 49.69 -7.23 -5.70
N THR A 514 48.62 -6.92 -5.00
CA THR A 514 48.33 -5.56 -4.52
C THR A 514 48.25 -5.60 -3.02
N ASP A 515 49.10 -4.81 -2.37
CA ASP A 515 49.10 -4.60 -0.92
C ASP A 515 48.49 -3.23 -0.60
N VAL A 516 47.77 -3.10 0.51
CA VAL A 516 47.26 -1.83 1.04
C VAL A 516 47.93 -1.58 2.39
N LEU A 517 48.71 -0.50 2.45
CA LEU A 517 49.58 -0.21 3.59
C LEU A 517 49.15 1.12 4.25
N PRO A 518 48.86 1.15 5.56
CA PRO A 518 48.68 2.40 6.27
C PRO A 518 50.05 3.13 6.36
N LEU A 519 50.03 4.43 6.13
CA LEU A 519 51.21 5.27 6.16
C LEU A 519 51.30 6.05 7.46
N ASP A 520 52.43 5.97 8.11
CA ASP A 520 52.83 6.91 9.18
C ASP A 520 53.23 8.27 8.61
N LEU A 521 53.61 9.22 9.44
CA LEU A 521 53.92 10.60 9.03
C LEU A 521 55.08 10.62 8.01
N GLU A 522 56.12 9.79 8.20
CA GLU A 522 57.28 9.72 7.27
C GLU A 522 56.89 9.05 5.95
N GLY A 523 56.09 7.98 6.00
CA GLY A 523 55.52 7.34 4.81
C GLY A 523 54.64 8.29 4.01
N ARG A 524 53.82 9.10 4.68
CA ARG A 524 52.98 10.14 4.04
C ARG A 524 53.87 11.18 3.31
N LYS A 525 54.93 11.65 3.96
CA LYS A 525 55.86 12.61 3.39
C LYS A 525 56.53 12.03 2.13
N GLN A 526 56.99 10.76 2.17
CA GLN A 526 57.57 10.10 1.03
C GLN A 526 56.58 9.91 -0.12
N GLU A 527 55.36 9.47 0.17
CA GLU A 527 54.34 9.28 -0.87
C GLU A 527 53.91 10.62 -1.49
N LEU A 528 53.74 11.68 -0.72
CA LEU A 528 53.44 13.01 -1.26
C LEU A 528 54.62 13.52 -2.14
N ALA A 529 55.89 13.31 -1.72
CA ALA A 529 57.04 13.65 -2.53
C ALA A 529 57.05 12.87 -3.86
N ARG A 530 56.72 11.56 -3.84
CA ARG A 530 56.56 10.74 -5.03
C ARG A 530 55.41 11.26 -5.94
N MET A 531 54.30 11.67 -5.37
CA MET A 531 53.16 12.23 -6.13
C MET A 531 53.52 13.57 -6.79
N HIS A 532 54.43 14.37 -6.21
CA HIS A 532 54.92 15.63 -6.78
C HIS A 532 55.98 15.44 -7.86
N GLY A 533 56.92 14.54 -7.64
CA GLY A 533 58.16 14.44 -8.44
C GLY A 533 58.25 13.15 -9.27
N GLY A 534 57.28 12.23 -9.17
CA GLY A 534 57.41 10.89 -9.71
C GLY A 534 58.40 10.03 -8.90
N ASP A 535 59.02 9.02 -9.53
CA ASP A 535 59.90 8.06 -8.83
C ASP A 535 61.21 8.66 -8.31
N ASN A 536 61.60 9.85 -8.79
CA ASN A 536 62.79 10.54 -8.35
C ASN A 536 62.51 11.47 -7.16
N ILE A 537 62.55 10.93 -5.97
CA ILE A 537 62.38 11.70 -4.73
C ILE A 537 63.64 12.50 -4.46
N THR A 538 63.52 13.83 -4.42
CA THR A 538 64.61 14.77 -4.12
C THR A 538 64.38 15.44 -2.76
N GLU A 539 65.44 16.04 -2.21
CA GLU A 539 65.33 16.83 -0.98
C GLU A 539 64.30 17.96 -1.13
N THR A 540 64.20 18.56 -2.30
CA THR A 540 63.24 19.62 -2.63
C THR A 540 61.79 19.13 -2.59
N THR A 541 61.54 17.94 -3.18
CA THR A 541 60.19 17.36 -3.17
C THR A 541 59.78 16.92 -1.77
N LEU A 542 60.72 16.41 -0.96
CA LEU A 542 60.46 16.09 0.46
C LEU A 542 60.16 17.33 1.30
N ALA A 543 60.90 18.42 1.09
CA ALA A 543 60.66 19.69 1.79
C ALA A 543 59.28 20.27 1.42
N SER A 544 58.92 20.24 0.14
CA SER A 544 57.60 20.67 -0.32
C SER A 544 56.47 19.81 0.26
N ALA A 545 56.63 18.50 0.33
CA ALA A 545 55.65 17.59 0.96
C ALA A 545 55.49 17.89 2.46
N GLU A 546 56.59 18.16 3.18
CA GLU A 546 56.56 18.51 4.58
C GLU A 546 55.85 19.84 4.82
N GLU A 547 56.14 20.87 4.02
CA GLU A 547 55.47 22.18 4.10
C GLU A 547 53.97 22.04 3.86
N GLN A 548 53.57 21.23 2.87
CA GLN A 548 52.15 20.96 2.56
C GLN A 548 51.42 20.25 3.71
N LEU A 549 52.06 19.22 4.30
CA LEU A 549 51.49 18.54 5.47
C LEU A 549 51.30 19.49 6.65
N ARG A 550 52.28 20.36 6.94
CA ARG A 550 52.19 21.39 8.01
C ARG A 550 51.05 22.41 7.76
N ALA A 551 50.91 22.86 6.50
CA ALA A 551 49.85 23.78 6.12
C ALA A 551 48.45 23.14 6.31
N CYS A 552 48.27 21.88 5.88
CA CYS A 552 47.04 21.11 6.06
C CYS A 552 46.70 20.91 7.56
N GLU A 553 47.71 20.55 8.35
CA GLU A 553 47.50 20.36 9.80
C GLU A 553 47.05 21.65 10.51
N LYS A 554 47.65 22.80 10.15
CA LYS A 554 47.22 24.11 10.64
C LYS A 554 45.78 24.41 10.28
N PHE A 555 45.36 24.18 9.00
CA PHE A 555 44.00 24.36 8.53
C PHE A 555 43.03 23.50 9.35
N LYS A 556 43.34 22.22 9.57
CA LYS A 556 42.54 21.28 10.34
C LYS A 556 42.29 21.78 11.76
N GLN A 557 43.36 22.20 12.45
CA GLN A 557 43.29 22.72 13.81
C GLN A 557 42.42 23.99 13.92
N GLU A 558 42.51 24.89 12.93
CA GLU A 558 41.66 26.06 12.84
C GLU A 558 40.19 25.70 12.69
N ARG A 559 39.89 24.75 11.81
CA ARG A 559 38.50 24.29 11.55
C ARG A 559 37.89 23.54 12.74
N ILE A 560 38.61 22.65 13.39
CA ILE A 560 38.15 21.94 14.59
C ILE A 560 37.77 22.91 15.70
N LYS A 561 38.58 24.00 15.89
CA LYS A 561 38.30 25.04 16.90
C LYS A 561 37.04 25.86 16.60
N HIS A 562 36.64 25.98 15.33
CA HIS A 562 35.43 26.68 14.92
C HIS A 562 34.17 25.82 14.99
N THR A 563 34.32 24.50 15.01
CA THR A 563 33.19 23.53 15.02
C THR A 563 32.91 23.02 16.44
N ALA A 564 33.85 23.12 17.38
CA ALA A 564 33.70 22.83 18.82
C ALA A 564 33.19 24.09 19.59
#